data_b32c93114ab172ffbf752c8d81242845
#
_entry.id   b32c93114ab172ffbf752c8d81242845
#
_cell.length_a   1.000
_cell.length_b   1.000
_cell.length_c   1.000
_cell.angle_alpha   90.00
_cell.angle_beta   90.00
_cell.angle_gamma   90.00
#
_symmetry.space_group_name_H-M   'P 1'
#
loop_
_entity.id
_entity.type
_entity.pdbx_description
1 polymer ?
#
loop_
_entity_poly.entity_id
_entity_poly.type
_entity_poly.pdbx_seq_one_letter_code
_entity_poly.pdbx_strand_id
1 'polypeptide(L)'
;MTDLGIAIESSVETGGRGAFRMFLRNKPAVVGSVVFILIVLVTIFGPGLYGTEAHKMAAGPFLGPGDDAGPLLGTDYLGRDILAGVITGGRTTLFVAAVAGAMSMGLGLVVGSLAGYFGGWVDALLMRFTEIFQAMPSLLFSLVLIYLMGPGTWKETLAIGITLWALPARLTRAEFLRLRE
;
A
#
# COMPACT_ATOMS: atom_id res chain seq x y z
N MET A 1 -8.29 -38.11 24.53
CA MET A 1 -8.35 -36.65 24.31
C MET A 1 -7.00 -36.04 23.97
N THR A 2 -5.89 -36.71 24.20
CA THR A 2 -4.49 -36.25 23.94
C THR A 2 -4.05 -36.36 22.49
N ASP A 3 -4.57 -37.28 21.69
CA ASP A 3 -4.12 -37.49 20.33
C ASP A 3 -4.64 -36.41 19.32
N LEU A 4 -5.79 -35.82 19.61
CA LEU A 4 -6.37 -34.76 18.74
C LEU A 4 -5.58 -33.45 18.87
N GLY A 5 -5.06 -33.13 20.05
CA GLY A 5 -4.21 -31.97 20.30
C GLY A 5 -2.89 -32.02 19.54
N ILE A 6 -2.24 -33.19 19.56
CA ILE A 6 -0.96 -33.43 18.89
C ILE A 6 -1.13 -33.36 17.36
N ALA A 7 -2.26 -33.87 16.81
CA ALA A 7 -2.56 -33.82 15.39
C ALA A 7 -2.82 -32.36 14.88
N ILE A 8 -3.45 -31.53 15.70
CA ILE A 8 -3.70 -30.11 15.35
C ILE A 8 -2.40 -29.31 15.41
N GLU A 9 -1.57 -29.50 16.43
CA GLU A 9 -0.27 -28.83 16.54
C GLU A 9 0.67 -29.21 15.40
N SER A 10 0.74 -30.49 15.01
CA SER A 10 1.57 -30.94 13.90
C SER A 10 1.09 -30.42 12.52
N SER A 11 -0.22 -30.20 12.35
CA SER A 11 -0.78 -29.65 11.09
C SER A 11 -0.53 -28.14 10.96
N VAL A 12 -0.45 -27.39 12.04
CA VAL A 12 -0.15 -25.95 12.04
C VAL A 12 1.35 -25.71 11.78
N GLU A 13 2.24 -26.50 12.39
CA GLU A 13 3.69 -26.38 12.15
C GLU A 13 4.10 -26.78 10.73
N THR A 14 3.46 -27.78 10.13
CA THR A 14 3.73 -28.17 8.73
C THR A 14 3.19 -27.18 7.71
N GLY A 15 2.13 -26.41 8.04
CA GLY A 15 1.52 -25.42 7.16
C GLY A 15 2.49 -24.29 6.79
N GLY A 16 3.18 -23.72 7.78
CA GLY A 16 4.08 -22.59 7.55
C GLY A 16 5.35 -22.95 6.77
N ARG A 17 5.98 -24.07 7.10
CA ARG A 17 7.17 -24.59 6.39
C ARG A 17 6.85 -25.04 4.98
N GLY A 18 5.68 -25.63 4.76
CA GLY A 18 5.19 -26.02 3.44
C GLY A 18 4.91 -24.83 2.54
N ALA A 19 4.24 -23.80 3.07
CA ALA A 19 3.92 -22.56 2.35
C ALA A 19 5.19 -21.79 1.96
N PHE A 20 6.17 -21.66 2.86
CA PHE A 20 7.44 -21.00 2.58
C PHE A 20 8.26 -21.74 1.53
N ARG A 21 8.30 -23.10 1.58
CA ARG A 21 8.97 -23.91 0.57
C ARG A 21 8.27 -23.81 -0.80
N MET A 22 6.96 -23.74 -0.82
CA MET A 22 6.17 -23.53 -2.04
C MET A 22 6.41 -22.13 -2.63
N PHE A 23 6.50 -21.09 -1.77
CA PHE A 23 6.89 -19.74 -2.17
C PHE A 23 8.29 -19.72 -2.81
N LEU A 24 9.30 -20.35 -2.19
CA LEU A 24 10.68 -20.40 -2.72
C LEU A 24 10.78 -21.17 -4.06
N ARG A 25 9.86 -22.08 -4.34
CA ARG A 25 9.78 -22.79 -5.64
C ARG A 25 9.18 -21.91 -6.75
N ASN A 26 8.45 -20.87 -6.39
CA ASN A 26 7.85 -19.93 -7.34
C ASN A 26 8.87 -18.82 -7.66
N LYS A 27 9.68 -19.04 -8.71
CA LYS A 27 10.73 -18.11 -9.14
C LYS A 27 10.23 -16.67 -9.35
N PRO A 28 9.10 -16.41 -10.04
CA PRO A 28 8.54 -15.06 -10.17
C PRO A 28 8.22 -14.41 -8.83
N ALA A 29 7.66 -15.16 -7.88
CA ALA A 29 7.34 -14.65 -6.55
C ALA A 29 8.60 -14.26 -5.76
N VAL A 30 9.65 -15.07 -5.83
CA VAL A 30 10.95 -14.79 -5.19
C VAL A 30 11.58 -13.54 -5.81
N VAL A 31 11.63 -13.44 -7.14
CA VAL A 31 12.19 -12.26 -7.82
C VAL A 31 11.40 -11.00 -7.47
N GLY A 32 10.06 -11.05 -7.52
CA GLY A 32 9.21 -9.92 -7.14
C GLY A 32 9.43 -9.48 -5.69
N SER A 33 9.58 -10.44 -4.77
CA SER A 33 9.86 -10.14 -3.36
C SER A 33 11.24 -9.51 -3.16
N VAL A 34 12.26 -10.00 -3.85
CA VAL A 34 13.61 -9.42 -3.78
C VAL A 34 13.60 -7.98 -4.29
N VAL A 35 12.98 -7.73 -5.44
CA VAL A 35 12.85 -6.37 -6.00
C VAL A 35 12.10 -5.46 -5.03
N PHE A 36 10.99 -5.92 -4.46
CA PHE A 36 10.21 -5.15 -3.50
C PHE A 36 11.03 -4.81 -2.25
N ILE A 37 11.73 -5.79 -1.67
CA ILE A 37 12.59 -5.57 -0.50
C ILE A 37 13.71 -4.58 -0.84
N LEU A 38 14.33 -4.68 -2.01
CA LEU A 38 15.34 -3.72 -2.47
C LEU A 38 14.80 -2.30 -2.55
N ILE A 39 13.61 -2.10 -3.13
CA ILE A 39 12.96 -0.80 -3.19
C ILE A 39 12.73 -0.24 -1.78
N VAL A 40 12.20 -1.06 -0.87
CA VAL A 40 11.95 -0.68 0.53
C VAL A 40 13.26 -0.28 1.23
N LEU A 41 14.32 -1.08 1.07
CA LEU A 41 15.63 -0.78 1.67
C LEU A 41 16.22 0.51 1.12
N VAL A 42 16.19 0.71 -0.19
CA VAL A 42 16.70 1.94 -0.84
C VAL A 42 15.92 3.17 -0.39
N THR A 43 14.61 3.08 -0.26
CA THR A 43 13.78 4.23 0.16
C THR A 43 13.90 4.55 1.65
N ILE A 44 14.17 3.55 2.51
CA ILE A 44 14.36 3.77 3.95
C ILE A 44 15.76 4.28 4.26
N PHE A 45 16.79 3.61 3.72
CA PHE A 45 18.19 3.87 4.07
C PHE A 45 18.88 4.83 3.09
N GLY A 46 18.38 4.92 1.85
CA GLY A 46 18.94 5.73 0.78
C GLY A 46 19.14 7.21 1.14
N PRO A 47 18.20 7.92 1.77
CA PRO A 47 18.39 9.32 2.13
C PRO A 47 19.59 9.54 3.08
N GLY A 48 19.85 8.60 3.98
CA GLY A 48 20.99 8.65 4.89
C GLY A 48 22.33 8.28 4.24
N LEU A 49 22.31 7.43 3.22
CA LEU A 49 23.50 6.95 2.53
C LEU A 49 23.92 7.87 1.37
N TYR A 50 22.94 8.38 0.64
CA TYR A 50 23.20 9.19 -0.55
C TYR A 50 23.47 10.66 -0.24
N GLY A 51 22.94 11.19 0.87
CA GLY A 51 23.29 12.50 1.43
C GLY A 51 22.89 13.72 0.60
N THR A 52 22.22 13.55 -0.54
CA THR A 52 21.83 14.65 -1.44
C THR A 52 20.39 15.06 -1.19
N GLU A 53 20.14 16.38 -1.12
CA GLU A 53 18.79 16.91 -0.95
C GLU A 53 18.04 16.95 -2.30
N ALA A 54 16.98 16.16 -2.42
CA ALA A 54 16.18 16.00 -3.63
C ALA A 54 15.59 17.32 -4.21
N HIS A 55 15.46 18.36 -3.38
CA HIS A 55 14.86 19.64 -3.79
C HIS A 55 15.89 20.74 -4.09
N LYS A 56 17.17 20.50 -3.82
CA LYS A 56 18.23 21.46 -4.15
C LYS A 56 18.78 21.22 -5.54
N MET A 57 19.21 22.30 -6.20
CA MET A 57 19.97 22.22 -7.44
C MET A 57 21.32 21.56 -7.15
N ALA A 58 21.60 20.46 -7.83
CA ALA A 58 22.83 19.69 -7.69
C ALA A 58 23.86 20.05 -8.76
N ALA A 59 23.39 20.38 -9.98
CA ALA A 59 24.25 20.72 -11.12
C ALA A 59 23.45 21.47 -12.20
N GLY A 60 23.98 21.62 -13.41
CA GLY A 60 23.26 22.18 -14.55
C GLY A 60 22.02 21.38 -14.91
N PRO A 61 20.99 22.01 -15.56
CA PRO A 61 19.81 21.31 -15.99
C PRO A 61 20.08 20.34 -17.15
N PHE A 62 19.27 19.26 -17.22
CA PHE A 62 19.31 18.26 -18.29
C PHE A 62 20.65 17.53 -18.49
N LEU A 63 21.44 17.36 -17.43
CA LEU A 63 22.63 16.50 -17.51
C LEU A 63 22.19 15.04 -17.62
N GLY A 64 22.86 14.28 -18.50
CA GLY A 64 22.61 12.87 -18.71
C GLY A 64 23.18 11.99 -17.59
N PRO A 65 22.78 10.72 -17.52
CA PRO A 65 23.41 9.75 -16.63
C PRO A 65 24.88 9.54 -17.03
N GLY A 66 25.80 9.70 -16.06
CA GLY A 66 27.23 9.49 -16.27
C GLY A 66 27.99 10.69 -16.79
N ASP A 67 27.39 11.88 -16.91
CA ASP A 67 28.11 13.12 -17.17
C ASP A 67 29.07 13.45 -16.01
N ASP A 68 30.33 13.75 -16.31
CA ASP A 68 31.40 14.03 -15.33
C ASP A 68 31.05 15.19 -14.37
N ALA A 69 30.17 16.09 -14.77
CA ALA A 69 29.75 17.24 -13.98
C ALA A 69 28.44 17.05 -13.20
N GLY A 70 27.82 15.84 -13.23
CA GLY A 70 26.49 15.60 -12.72
C GLY A 70 26.35 14.40 -11.75
N PRO A 71 25.20 14.28 -11.10
CA PRO A 71 24.89 13.11 -10.25
C PRO A 71 24.66 11.85 -11.10
N LEU A 72 24.67 10.67 -10.43
CA LEU A 72 24.66 9.35 -11.08
C LEU A 72 23.60 9.13 -12.15
N LEU A 73 22.36 9.59 -11.94
CA LEU A 73 21.27 9.50 -12.92
C LEU A 73 21.00 10.81 -13.67
N GLY A 74 21.92 11.78 -13.51
CA GLY A 74 21.74 13.10 -14.13
C GLY A 74 20.75 14.00 -13.39
N THR A 75 20.35 15.09 -14.06
CA THR A 75 19.52 16.15 -13.47
C THR A 75 18.23 16.38 -14.25
N ASP A 76 17.22 16.87 -13.54
CA ASP A 76 15.96 17.31 -14.13
C ASP A 76 16.11 18.70 -14.80
N TYR A 77 14.99 19.27 -15.29
CA TYR A 77 14.93 20.59 -15.91
C TYR A 77 15.26 21.75 -14.95
N LEU A 78 15.27 21.51 -13.64
CA LEU A 78 15.67 22.46 -12.60
C LEU A 78 17.09 22.20 -12.06
N GLY A 79 17.83 21.27 -12.66
CA GLY A 79 19.16 20.89 -12.18
C GLY A 79 19.16 20.08 -10.89
N ARG A 80 18.04 19.45 -10.52
CA ARG A 80 17.93 18.61 -9.31
C ARG A 80 18.36 17.21 -9.61
N ASP A 81 18.93 16.54 -8.62
CA ASP A 81 19.36 15.16 -8.72
C ASP A 81 18.16 14.20 -8.84
N ILE A 82 18.08 13.48 -9.96
CA ILE A 82 17.02 12.51 -10.25
C ILE A 82 17.05 11.34 -9.27
N LEU A 83 18.22 10.82 -8.91
CA LEU A 83 18.34 9.70 -7.98
C LEU A 83 17.87 10.08 -6.57
N ALA A 84 18.28 11.25 -6.08
CA ALA A 84 17.80 11.79 -4.81
C ALA A 84 16.27 11.98 -4.83
N GLY A 85 15.73 12.44 -5.96
CA GLY A 85 14.29 12.57 -6.19
C GLY A 85 13.54 11.23 -6.13
N VAL A 86 14.07 10.19 -6.77
CA VAL A 86 13.51 8.83 -6.75
C VAL A 86 13.52 8.24 -5.34
N ILE A 87 14.63 8.35 -4.62
CA ILE A 87 14.77 7.83 -3.25
C ILE A 87 13.78 8.53 -2.30
N THR A 88 13.72 9.86 -2.34
CA THR A 88 12.86 10.65 -1.46
C THR A 88 11.38 10.48 -1.81
N GLY A 89 11.06 10.51 -3.11
CA GLY A 89 9.69 10.27 -3.62
C GLY A 89 9.22 8.85 -3.30
N GLY A 90 10.08 7.84 -3.45
CA GLY A 90 9.80 6.46 -3.08
C GLY A 90 9.40 6.31 -1.60
N ARG A 91 10.10 7.00 -0.70
CA ARG A 91 9.76 7.01 0.74
C ARG A 91 8.37 7.58 0.99
N THR A 92 8.05 8.70 0.38
CA THR A 92 6.72 9.33 0.50
C THR A 92 5.63 8.44 -0.08
N THR A 93 5.87 7.85 -1.24
CA THR A 93 4.91 6.93 -1.91
C THR A 93 4.65 5.69 -1.06
N LEU A 94 5.69 5.05 -0.52
CA LEU A 94 5.53 3.88 0.36
C LEU A 94 4.79 4.23 1.66
N PHE A 95 5.07 5.39 2.25
CA PHE A 95 4.35 5.86 3.42
C PHE A 95 2.86 6.05 3.13
N VAL A 96 2.53 6.77 2.06
CA VAL A 96 1.14 7.00 1.64
C VAL A 96 0.44 5.67 1.35
N ALA A 97 1.08 4.78 0.60
CA ALA A 97 0.51 3.47 0.26
C ALA A 97 0.24 2.60 1.51
N ALA A 98 1.20 2.55 2.46
CA ALA A 98 1.06 1.76 3.67
C ALA A 98 -0.06 2.30 4.58
N VAL A 99 -0.07 3.61 4.83
CA VAL A 99 -1.04 4.23 5.76
C VAL A 99 -2.44 4.27 5.13
N ALA A 100 -2.58 4.72 3.88
CA ALA A 100 -3.87 4.75 3.19
C ALA A 100 -4.42 3.34 2.99
N GLY A 101 -3.57 2.37 2.65
CA GLY A 101 -3.93 0.96 2.54
C GLY A 101 -4.42 0.36 3.86
N ALA A 102 -3.70 0.61 4.96
CA ALA A 102 -4.10 0.16 6.30
C ALA A 102 -5.43 0.78 6.74
N MET A 103 -5.64 2.07 6.49
CA MET A 103 -6.92 2.75 6.77
C MET A 103 -8.06 2.18 5.94
N SER A 104 -7.87 2.05 4.64
CA SER A 104 -8.85 1.50 3.71
C SER A 104 -9.24 0.08 4.10
N MET A 105 -8.25 -0.78 4.39
CA MET A 105 -8.47 -2.16 4.83
C MET A 105 -9.16 -2.19 6.20
N GLY A 106 -8.71 -1.38 7.17
CA GLY A 106 -9.31 -1.31 8.50
C GLY A 106 -10.79 -0.92 8.46
N LEU A 107 -11.11 0.17 7.75
CA LEU A 107 -12.50 0.60 7.56
C LEU A 107 -13.32 -0.46 6.81
N GLY A 108 -12.75 -1.03 5.76
CA GLY A 108 -13.39 -2.09 4.98
C GLY A 108 -13.67 -3.35 5.79
N LEU A 109 -12.72 -3.80 6.61
CA LEU A 109 -12.90 -4.93 7.51
C LEU A 109 -14.00 -4.67 8.53
N VAL A 110 -14.02 -3.50 9.17
CA VAL A 110 -15.05 -3.17 10.16
C VAL A 110 -16.43 -3.13 9.52
N VAL A 111 -16.60 -2.36 8.43
CA VAL A 111 -17.91 -2.22 7.77
C VAL A 111 -18.37 -3.54 7.16
N GLY A 112 -17.48 -4.26 6.48
CA GLY A 112 -17.80 -5.55 5.86
C GLY A 112 -18.14 -6.63 6.88
N SER A 113 -17.42 -6.70 8.01
CA SER A 113 -17.70 -7.64 9.10
C SER A 113 -19.06 -7.37 9.73
N LEU A 114 -19.36 -6.10 10.03
CA LEU A 114 -20.66 -5.72 10.60
C LEU A 114 -21.80 -6.07 9.65
N ALA A 115 -21.68 -5.77 8.37
CA ALA A 115 -22.66 -6.09 7.36
C ALA A 115 -22.88 -7.61 7.22
N GLY A 116 -21.79 -8.38 7.12
CA GLY A 116 -21.85 -9.84 6.97
C GLY A 116 -22.31 -10.56 8.23
N TYR A 117 -21.92 -10.07 9.42
CA TYR A 117 -22.29 -10.70 10.70
C TYR A 117 -23.75 -10.47 11.06
N PHE A 118 -24.23 -9.21 11.06
CA PHE A 118 -25.60 -8.91 11.46
C PHE A 118 -26.62 -9.23 10.36
N GLY A 119 -26.27 -9.04 9.09
CA GLY A 119 -27.18 -9.28 7.98
C GLY A 119 -28.41 -8.37 7.98
N GLY A 120 -29.46 -8.76 7.25
CA GLY A 120 -30.74 -8.09 7.24
C GLY A 120 -30.69 -6.59 6.92
N TRP A 121 -31.32 -5.75 7.75
CA TRP A 121 -31.38 -4.30 7.52
C TRP A 121 -30.04 -3.60 7.73
N VAL A 122 -29.17 -4.12 8.64
CA VAL A 122 -27.82 -3.57 8.88
C VAL A 122 -26.97 -3.75 7.64
N ASP A 123 -26.98 -4.94 7.05
CA ASP A 123 -26.32 -5.22 5.78
C ASP A 123 -26.83 -4.31 4.67
N ALA A 124 -28.16 -4.20 4.51
CA ALA A 124 -28.76 -3.37 3.48
C ALA A 124 -28.35 -1.89 3.62
N LEU A 125 -28.32 -1.35 4.85
CA LEU A 125 -27.95 0.04 5.11
C LEU A 125 -26.46 0.28 4.82
N LEU A 126 -25.58 -0.56 5.36
CA LEU A 126 -24.12 -0.43 5.18
C LEU A 126 -23.71 -0.61 3.71
N MET A 127 -24.32 -1.55 3.00
CA MET A 127 -24.03 -1.74 1.58
C MET A 127 -24.58 -0.60 0.73
N ARG A 128 -25.74 -0.04 1.04
CA ARG A 128 -26.24 1.15 0.35
C ARG A 128 -25.30 2.35 0.53
N PHE A 129 -24.79 2.54 1.75
CA PHE A 129 -23.77 3.57 2.01
C PHE A 129 -22.49 3.31 1.20
N THR A 130 -22.03 2.08 1.17
CA THR A 130 -20.85 1.67 0.37
C THR A 130 -21.05 1.93 -1.13
N GLU A 131 -22.26 1.68 -1.66
CA GLU A 131 -22.62 1.95 -3.06
C GLU A 131 -22.51 3.44 -3.41
N ILE A 132 -22.87 4.35 -2.52
CA ILE A 132 -22.73 5.80 -2.73
C ILE A 132 -21.25 6.16 -2.97
N PHE A 133 -20.34 5.61 -2.16
CA PHE A 133 -18.90 5.84 -2.34
C PHE A 133 -18.38 5.25 -3.66
N GLN A 134 -18.88 4.11 -4.08
CA GLN A 134 -18.48 3.47 -5.33
C GLN A 134 -19.08 4.11 -6.59
N ALA A 135 -20.22 4.79 -6.46
CA ALA A 135 -20.83 5.50 -7.57
C ALA A 135 -20.01 6.72 -8.03
N MET A 136 -19.20 7.29 -7.13
CA MET A 136 -18.30 8.39 -7.46
C MET A 136 -16.96 7.85 -7.97
N PRO A 137 -16.41 8.40 -9.07
CA PRO A 137 -15.05 8.09 -9.48
C PRO A 137 -14.07 8.40 -8.34
N SER A 138 -13.39 7.37 -7.82
CA SER A 138 -12.55 7.48 -6.62
C SER A 138 -11.48 8.56 -6.73
N LEU A 139 -10.90 8.73 -7.93
CA LEU A 139 -9.92 9.77 -8.20
C LEU A 139 -10.52 11.17 -8.04
N LEU A 140 -11.70 11.42 -8.59
CA LEU A 140 -12.35 12.73 -8.47
C LEU A 140 -12.75 13.00 -7.01
N PHE A 141 -13.27 12.00 -6.31
CA PHE A 141 -13.65 12.14 -4.90
C PHE A 141 -12.43 12.45 -4.02
N SER A 142 -11.31 11.74 -4.20
CA SER A 142 -10.07 12.02 -3.47
C SER A 142 -9.51 13.41 -3.78
N LEU A 143 -9.56 13.87 -5.03
CA LEU A 143 -9.13 15.24 -5.40
C LEU A 143 -9.97 16.32 -4.71
N VAL A 144 -11.29 16.14 -4.64
CA VAL A 144 -12.17 17.07 -3.90
C VAL A 144 -11.81 17.10 -2.43
N LEU A 145 -11.59 15.95 -1.80
CA LEU A 145 -11.17 15.88 -0.40
C LEU A 145 -9.83 16.58 -0.17
N ILE A 146 -8.84 16.36 -1.03
CA ILE A 146 -7.52 17.01 -0.95
C ILE A 146 -7.68 18.53 -1.10
N TYR A 147 -8.51 18.98 -2.04
CA TYR A 147 -8.77 20.41 -2.22
C TYR A 147 -9.38 21.05 -0.97
N LEU A 148 -10.37 20.40 -0.36
CA LEU A 148 -11.02 20.89 0.87
C LEU A 148 -10.09 20.87 2.09
N MET A 149 -9.25 19.85 2.23
CA MET A 149 -8.32 19.71 3.34
C MET A 149 -7.05 20.55 3.18
N GLY A 150 -6.76 21.01 1.96
CA GLY A 150 -5.56 21.73 1.60
C GLY A 150 -4.33 20.83 1.42
N PRO A 151 -3.18 21.38 0.99
CA PRO A 151 -1.98 20.61 0.68
C PRO A 151 -1.36 19.96 1.92
N GLY A 152 -0.73 18.79 1.71
CA GLY A 152 0.03 18.09 2.72
C GLY A 152 -0.08 16.57 2.60
N THR A 153 1.04 15.86 2.66
CA THR A 153 1.13 14.41 2.47
C THR A 153 0.21 13.63 3.39
N TRP A 154 0.05 14.06 4.65
CA TRP A 154 -0.86 13.41 5.59
C TRP A 154 -2.32 13.54 5.19
N LYS A 155 -2.72 14.72 4.71
CA LYS A 155 -4.09 14.99 4.25
C LYS A 155 -4.42 14.22 2.98
N GLU A 156 -3.48 14.15 2.05
CA GLU A 156 -3.56 13.31 0.85
C GLU A 156 -3.73 11.83 1.22
N THR A 157 -2.94 11.35 2.18
CA THR A 157 -3.01 9.97 2.69
C THR A 157 -4.39 9.67 3.27
N LEU A 158 -4.94 10.58 4.09
CA LEU A 158 -6.29 10.46 4.66
C LEU A 158 -7.36 10.43 3.57
N ALA A 159 -7.29 11.35 2.61
CA ALA A 159 -8.25 11.43 1.51
C ALA A 159 -8.28 10.12 0.71
N ILE A 160 -7.12 9.55 0.37
CA ILE A 160 -7.02 8.28 -0.34
C ILE A 160 -7.58 7.13 0.49
N GLY A 161 -7.19 7.02 1.77
CA GLY A 161 -7.65 5.96 2.67
C GLY A 161 -9.17 5.96 2.87
N ILE A 162 -9.75 7.15 3.06
CA ILE A 162 -11.21 7.32 3.20
C ILE A 162 -11.96 7.04 1.88
N THR A 163 -11.31 7.18 0.74
CA THR A 163 -11.96 6.94 -0.55
C THR A 163 -12.01 5.46 -0.92
N LEU A 164 -11.00 4.67 -0.56
CA LEU A 164 -10.81 3.31 -1.08
C LEU A 164 -11.37 2.18 -0.22
N TRP A 165 -11.97 2.44 0.93
CA TRP A 165 -12.46 1.40 1.86
C TRP A 165 -13.64 0.57 1.35
N ALA A 166 -14.41 1.08 0.39
CA ALA A 166 -15.66 0.48 -0.07
C ALA A 166 -15.46 -0.90 -0.73
N LEU A 167 -14.37 -1.08 -1.49
CA LEU A 167 -14.04 -2.37 -2.10
C LEU A 167 -13.66 -3.44 -1.06
N PRO A 168 -12.72 -3.20 -0.14
CA PRO A 168 -12.45 -4.12 0.97
C PRO A 168 -13.70 -4.47 1.79
N ALA A 169 -14.61 -3.51 2.03
CA ALA A 169 -15.84 -3.79 2.77
C ALA A 169 -16.72 -4.84 2.08
N ARG A 170 -16.89 -4.73 0.78
CA ARG A 170 -17.68 -5.72 0.00
C ARG A 170 -17.03 -7.10 -0.03
N LEU A 171 -15.71 -7.15 -0.17
CA LEU A 171 -14.97 -8.42 -0.16
C LEU A 171 -15.07 -9.09 1.22
N THR A 172 -14.86 -8.34 2.29
CA THR A 172 -14.98 -8.85 3.67
C THR A 172 -16.40 -9.35 3.94
N ARG A 173 -17.44 -8.59 3.54
CA ARG A 173 -18.82 -9.03 3.67
C ARG A 173 -19.06 -10.36 2.96
N ALA A 174 -18.59 -10.50 1.73
CA ALA A 174 -18.77 -11.73 0.94
C ALA A 174 -18.14 -12.95 1.63
N GLU A 175 -16.94 -12.82 2.22
CA GLU A 175 -16.31 -13.89 2.98
C GLU A 175 -17.08 -14.24 4.27
N PHE A 176 -17.61 -13.24 4.99
CA PHE A 176 -18.46 -13.50 6.18
C PHE A 176 -19.73 -14.26 5.82
N LEU A 177 -20.38 -13.91 4.72
CA LEU A 177 -21.57 -14.64 4.28
C LEU A 177 -21.25 -16.08 3.90
N ARG A 178 -20.10 -16.30 3.22
CA ARG A 178 -19.64 -17.66 2.86
C ARG A 178 -19.32 -18.54 4.06
N LEU A 179 -18.81 -17.96 5.16
CA LEU A 179 -18.48 -18.70 6.37
C LEU A 179 -19.69 -18.99 7.25
N ARG A 180 -20.82 -18.34 6.99
CA ARG A 180 -22.07 -18.52 7.76
C ARG A 180 -22.95 -19.63 7.21
N GLU A 181 -22.74 -20.04 5.95
CA GLU A 181 -23.40 -21.20 5.32
C GLU A 181 -22.73 -22.53 5.69
#